data_9cba99d0c4473a3063e2f5c10fa543d4
#
_entry.id   9cba99d0c4473a3063e2f5c10fa543d4
#
_cell.length_a   1.000
_cell.length_b   1.000
_cell.length_c   1.000
_cell.angle_alpha   90.00
_cell.angle_beta   90.00
_cell.angle_gamma   90.00
#
_symmetry.space_group_name_H-M   'P 1'
#
loop_
_entity.id
_entity.type
_entity.pdbx_description
1 polymer ?
#
loop_
_entity_poly.entity_id
_entity_poly.type
_entity_poly.pdbx_seq_one_letter_code
_entity_poly.pdbx_strand_id
1 'polypeptide(L)' 'GVTLFVALYDYVAFWPGDLSFHKGEKFQILTSDLRMGDWWEARSLTTGETGYIPSNYVAPVDSIQ' A
#
# COMPACT_ATOMS: atom_id res chain seq x y z
N GLY A 1 -17.43 4.20 3.25
CA GLY A 1 -16.35 3.63 4.02
C GLY A 1 -15.00 3.78 3.34
N VAL A 2 -13.97 3.38 4.01
CA VAL A 2 -12.60 3.47 3.51
C VAL A 2 -12.25 2.16 2.83
N THR A 3 -11.74 2.26 1.58
CA THR A 3 -11.24 1.08 0.89
C THR A 3 -9.85 0.75 1.42
N LEU A 4 -9.70 -0.49 1.87
CA LEU A 4 -8.39 -1.00 2.29
C LEU A 4 -7.76 -1.77 1.15
N PHE A 5 -6.44 -1.70 1.08
CA PHE A 5 -5.65 -2.46 0.13
C PHE A 5 -4.80 -3.47 0.89
N VAL A 6 -4.48 -4.57 0.23
CA VAL A 6 -3.68 -5.63 0.81
C VAL A 6 -2.48 -5.89 -0.09
N ALA A 7 -1.32 -6.11 0.53
CA ALA A 7 -0.10 -6.42 -0.20
C ALA A 7 -0.17 -7.83 -0.78
N LEU A 8 0.12 -7.93 -2.07
CA LEU A 8 0.14 -9.20 -2.80
C LEU A 8 1.49 -9.88 -2.70
N TYR A 9 2.54 -9.13 -2.39
CA TYR A 9 3.92 -9.59 -2.35
C TYR A 9 4.67 -8.90 -1.23
N ASP A 10 5.80 -9.46 -0.82
CA ASP A 10 6.75 -8.77 0.03
C ASP A 10 7.44 -7.67 -0.78
N TYR A 11 7.83 -6.60 -0.10
CA TYR A 11 8.57 -5.50 -0.73
C TYR A 11 9.58 -4.93 0.25
N VAL A 12 10.81 -4.75 -0.21
CA VAL A 12 11.86 -4.09 0.56
C VAL A 12 12.11 -2.73 -0.08
N ALA A 13 11.87 -1.68 0.71
CA ALA A 13 12.00 -0.31 0.23
C ALA A 13 13.45 0.01 -0.12
N PHE A 14 13.64 0.70 -1.23
CA PHE A 14 14.94 1.08 -1.75
C PHE A 14 15.32 2.50 -1.35
N TRP A 15 14.33 3.37 -1.24
CA TRP A 15 14.55 4.79 -1.01
C TRP A 15 13.93 5.24 0.30
N PRO A 16 14.52 6.28 0.96
CA PRO A 16 13.86 6.90 2.12
C PRO A 16 12.48 7.41 1.71
N GLY A 17 11.50 7.23 2.57
CA GLY A 17 10.13 7.65 2.30
C GLY A 17 9.25 6.53 1.76
N ASP A 18 9.83 5.45 1.26
CA ASP A 18 9.07 4.28 0.83
C ASP A 18 8.89 3.33 2.01
N LEU A 19 7.80 2.55 1.98
CA LEU A 19 7.54 1.53 3.00
C LEU A 19 8.01 0.17 2.53
N SER A 20 8.63 -0.56 3.44
CA SER A 20 8.80 -2.01 3.30
C SER A 20 7.57 -2.70 3.87
N PHE A 21 7.21 -3.85 3.33
CA PHE A 21 6.04 -4.57 3.82
C PHE A 21 6.10 -6.04 3.44
N HIS A 22 5.22 -6.81 4.08
CA HIS A 22 5.07 -8.23 3.83
C HIS A 22 3.74 -8.51 3.14
N LYS A 23 3.70 -9.58 2.37
CA LYS A 23 2.46 -10.06 1.77
C LYS A 23 1.38 -10.18 2.84
N GLY A 24 0.18 -9.72 2.53
CA GLY A 24 -0.95 -9.75 3.45
C GLY A 24 -1.09 -8.53 4.34
N GLU A 25 -0.10 -7.66 4.35
CA GLU A 25 -0.18 -6.42 5.12
C GLU A 25 -1.21 -5.49 4.51
N LYS A 26 -1.99 -4.82 5.36
CA LYS A 26 -3.08 -3.96 4.90
C LYS A 26 -2.72 -2.50 5.00
N PHE A 27 -3.25 -1.73 4.07
CA PHE A 27 -2.95 -0.30 3.94
C PHE A 27 -4.22 0.51 3.75
N GLN A 28 -4.21 1.70 4.33
CA GLN A 28 -5.10 2.80 3.96
C GLN A 28 -4.36 3.66 2.96
N ILE A 29 -4.94 3.88 1.78
CA ILE A 29 -4.31 4.69 0.75
C ILE A 29 -4.64 6.15 1.00
N LEU A 30 -3.62 6.99 1.02
CA LEU A 30 -3.74 8.42 1.30
C LEU A 30 -3.74 9.25 0.02
N THR A 31 -3.26 8.68 -1.09
CA THR A 31 -3.29 9.34 -2.39
C THR A 31 -4.74 9.54 -2.83
N SER A 32 -5.09 10.76 -3.25
CA SER A 32 -6.48 11.09 -3.56
C SER A 32 -6.95 10.58 -4.92
N ASP A 33 -6.03 10.41 -5.88
CA ASP A 33 -6.37 9.89 -7.20
C ASP A 33 -5.54 8.66 -7.50
N LEU A 34 -6.16 7.49 -7.41
CA LEU A 34 -5.47 6.20 -7.58
C LEU A 34 -5.07 5.92 -9.02
N ARG A 35 -5.54 6.74 -9.97
CA ARG A 35 -5.17 6.59 -11.37
C ARG A 35 -3.84 7.28 -11.69
N MET A 36 -3.34 8.09 -10.75
CA MET A 36 -2.15 8.90 -10.97
C MET A 36 -0.93 8.18 -10.43
N GLY A 37 -0.12 7.67 -11.36
CA GLY A 37 1.20 7.16 -11.05
C GLY A 37 1.25 5.73 -10.53
N ASP A 38 2.46 5.23 -10.43
CA ASP A 38 2.75 3.87 -10.04
C ASP A 38 3.05 3.75 -8.55
N TRP A 39 3.08 4.88 -7.83
CA TRP A 39 3.39 4.95 -6.42
C TRP A 39 2.30 5.72 -5.70
N TRP A 40 1.83 5.16 -4.60
CA TRP A 40 0.79 5.76 -3.78
C TRP A 40 1.33 5.98 -2.38
N GLU A 41 0.92 7.09 -1.76
CA GLU A 41 1.15 7.30 -0.34
C GLU A 41 0.14 6.47 0.44
N ALA A 42 0.63 5.75 1.46
CA ALA A 42 -0.19 4.83 2.23
C ALA A 42 0.22 4.83 3.68
N ARG A 43 -0.72 4.42 4.53
CA ARG A 43 -0.45 4.12 5.94
C ARG A 43 -0.61 2.63 6.15
N SER A 44 0.42 1.99 6.72
CA SER A 44 0.32 0.59 7.11
C SER A 44 -0.58 0.48 8.34
N LEU A 45 -1.57 -0.41 8.27
CA LEU A 45 -2.41 -0.68 9.44
C LEU A 45 -1.73 -1.61 10.44
N THR A 46 -0.62 -2.24 10.04
CA THR A 46 0.18 -3.08 10.92
C THR A 46 1.12 -2.25 11.78
N THR A 47 1.84 -1.30 11.18
CA THR A 47 2.88 -0.54 11.87
C THR A 47 2.46 0.88 12.21
N GLY A 48 1.46 1.41 11.53
CA GLY A 48 1.07 2.82 11.66
C GLY A 48 1.95 3.77 10.88
N GLU A 49 3.00 3.27 10.22
CA GLU A 49 3.91 4.11 9.45
C GLU A 49 3.26 4.55 8.14
N THR A 50 3.64 5.73 7.68
CA THR A 50 3.22 6.25 6.37
C THR A 50 4.42 6.31 5.44
N GLY A 51 4.15 6.14 4.14
CA GLY A 51 5.18 6.23 3.11
C GLY A 51 4.61 5.80 1.77
N TYR A 52 5.48 5.73 0.77
CA TYR A 52 5.08 5.37 -0.58
C TYR A 52 5.20 3.87 -0.81
N ILE A 53 4.23 3.32 -1.53
CA ILE A 53 4.22 1.91 -1.91
C ILE A 53 3.97 1.79 -3.41
N PRO A 54 4.55 0.76 -4.07
CA PRO A 54 4.27 0.51 -5.49
C PRO A 54 2.84 0.02 -5.66
N SER A 55 2.08 0.71 -6.49
CA SER A 55 0.64 0.46 -6.61
C SER A 55 0.31 -0.92 -7.17
N ASN A 56 1.21 -1.49 -7.97
CA ASN A 56 0.99 -2.82 -8.55
C ASN A 56 1.32 -3.97 -7.61
N TYR A 57 1.75 -3.66 -6.38
CA TYR A 57 2.00 -4.68 -5.35
C TYR A 57 0.80 -4.88 -4.42
N VAL A 58 -0.25 -4.09 -4.62
CA VAL A 58 -1.42 -4.14 -3.72
C VAL A 58 -2.70 -4.25 -4.54
N ALA A 59 -3.75 -4.74 -3.89
CA ALA A 59 -5.08 -4.83 -4.49
C ALA A 59 -6.12 -4.47 -3.44
N PRO A 60 -7.29 -3.97 -3.87
CA PRO A 60 -8.37 -3.73 -2.91
C PRO A 60 -8.73 -5.02 -2.19
N VAL A 61 -8.95 -4.93 -0.89
CA VAL A 61 -9.26 -6.10 -0.07
C VAL A 61 -10.49 -6.83 -0.62
N ASP A 62 -11.47 -6.09 -1.10
CA ASP A 62 -12.73 -6.66 -1.60
C ASP A 62 -12.55 -7.51 -2.86
N SER A 63 -11.45 -7.33 -3.58
CA SER A 63 -11.19 -8.09 -4.81
C SER A 63 -10.45 -9.41 -4.55
N ILE A 64 -10.06 -9.66 -3.30
CA ILE A 64 -9.34 -10.87 -2.90
C ILE A 64 -10.34 -11.85 -2.31
N GLN A 65 -10.36 -13.04 -2.85
CA GLN A 65 -11.27 -14.10 -2.39
C GLN A 65 -10.52 -15.27 -1.82
#